data_2ecf84404c8fb3854b24a3169cee64f3
#
_entry.id   2ecf84404c8fb3854b24a3169cee64f3
#
_cell.length_a   1.000
_cell.length_b   1.000
_cell.length_c   1.000
_cell.angle_alpha   90.00
_cell.angle_beta   90.00
_cell.angle_gamma   90.00
#
_symmetry.space_group_name_H-M   'P 1'
#
loop_
_entity.id
_entity.type
_entity.pdbx_description
1 polymer ?
#
loop_
_entity_poly.entity_id
_entity_poly.type
_entity_poly.pdbx_seq_one_letter_code
_entity_poly.pdbx_strand_id
1 'polypeptide(L)'
;DRRQRQMCIRDRYGYITNTPKSGWNNYNFVGAIKSKYNIPIEWTTDVNAAAYGEVYRGNAKGKNSCIYITVGTGIGGGVVVNGKILEGNGHPEMGHILVRKNENDKFEGICPYHSNCLEGMASGPAIEKRWGNKAFNLSEKEKVWENEAYYLAQGIMNFSLVLNPECIILGGGVMKQKQLFSLVRIELEKLMNGYLICLLYTSDAADDLLCVD
;
A
#
# COMPACT_ATOMS: atom_id res chain seq x y z
N ASP A 1 -7.09 -3.54 -17.71
CA ASP A 1 -7.35 -2.23 -18.29
C ASP A 1 -6.46 -1.20 -17.58
N ARG A 2 -5.49 -0.65 -18.30
CA ARG A 2 -4.49 0.30 -17.76
C ARG A 2 -5.10 1.60 -17.21
N ARG A 3 -6.33 1.91 -17.57
CA ARG A 3 -7.04 3.13 -17.17
C ARG A 3 -7.67 3.02 -15.77
N GLN A 4 -7.78 1.84 -15.20
CA GLN A 4 -8.41 1.67 -13.87
C GLN A 4 -7.50 2.04 -12.70
N ARG A 5 -6.22 2.32 -12.96
CA ARG A 5 -5.22 2.60 -11.92
C ARG A 5 -5.01 4.08 -11.63
N GLN A 6 -5.62 4.97 -12.39
CA GLN A 6 -5.67 6.35 -11.95
C GLN A 6 -6.64 6.39 -10.77
N MET A 7 -6.08 6.46 -9.58
CA MET A 7 -6.84 6.68 -8.37
C MET A 7 -7.78 7.86 -8.59
N CYS A 8 -9.03 7.70 -8.14
CA CYS A 8 -9.98 8.79 -8.18
C CYS A 8 -9.37 9.97 -7.43
N ILE A 9 -8.90 10.97 -8.17
CA ILE A 9 -8.45 12.21 -7.55
C ILE A 9 -9.68 12.83 -6.91
N ARG A 10 -9.67 12.94 -5.61
CA ARG A 10 -10.71 13.57 -4.81
C ARG A 10 -10.27 14.97 -4.40
N ASP A 11 -11.20 15.88 -4.32
CA ASP A 11 -10.94 17.17 -3.72
C ASP A 11 -11.39 17.20 -2.25
N ARG A 12 -11.00 18.28 -1.53
CA ARG A 12 -11.40 18.50 -0.14
C ARG A 12 -12.92 18.74 0.04
N TYR A 13 -13.66 18.95 -1.03
CA TYR A 13 -15.09 19.22 -1.02
C TYR A 13 -15.94 17.98 -1.24
N GLY A 14 -15.31 16.83 -1.52
CA GLY A 14 -16.00 15.55 -1.69
C GLY A 14 -16.37 15.21 -3.14
N TYR A 15 -15.72 15.84 -4.10
CA TYR A 15 -15.89 15.52 -5.53
C TYR A 15 -14.86 14.46 -5.97
N ILE A 16 -15.31 13.59 -6.84
CA ILE A 16 -14.42 12.72 -7.64
C ILE A 16 -14.03 13.54 -8.86
N THR A 17 -12.83 14.14 -8.84
CA THR A 17 -12.42 15.11 -9.87
C THR A 17 -11.86 14.45 -11.11
N ASN A 18 -11.21 13.30 -10.98
CA ASN A 18 -10.68 12.53 -12.11
C ASN A 18 -10.78 11.03 -11.84
N THR A 19 -11.38 10.29 -12.75
CA THR A 19 -11.54 8.85 -12.67
C THR A 19 -11.74 8.26 -14.06
N PRO A 20 -11.21 7.07 -14.35
CA PRO A 20 -11.51 6.36 -15.59
C PRO A 20 -12.92 5.76 -15.64
N LYS A 21 -13.64 5.79 -14.52
CA LYS A 21 -15.00 5.23 -14.44
C LYS A 21 -15.98 6.20 -15.08
N SER A 22 -16.70 5.74 -16.11
CA SER A 22 -17.73 6.52 -16.79
C SER A 22 -18.81 7.00 -15.81
N GLY A 23 -19.19 8.26 -15.90
CA GLY A 23 -20.23 8.87 -15.06
C GLY A 23 -19.79 9.33 -13.67
N TRP A 24 -18.50 9.10 -13.29
CA TRP A 24 -18.01 9.49 -11.97
C TRP A 24 -17.11 10.72 -12.00
N ASN A 25 -16.69 11.19 -13.18
CA ASN A 25 -15.83 12.36 -13.29
C ASN A 25 -16.60 13.64 -12.90
N ASN A 26 -15.99 14.46 -12.04
CA ASN A 26 -16.59 15.67 -11.46
C ASN A 26 -17.89 15.39 -10.67
N TYR A 27 -18.06 14.19 -10.16
CA TYR A 27 -19.25 13.81 -9.40
C TYR A 27 -19.15 14.24 -7.94
N ASN A 28 -20.16 14.96 -7.45
CA ASN A 28 -20.28 15.38 -6.04
C ASN A 28 -20.72 14.20 -5.16
N PHE A 29 -19.79 13.33 -4.82
CA PHE A 29 -20.07 12.10 -4.08
C PHE A 29 -20.56 12.37 -2.65
N VAL A 30 -19.85 13.23 -1.92
CA VAL A 30 -20.23 13.58 -0.54
C VAL A 30 -21.56 14.34 -0.51
N GLY A 31 -21.78 15.26 -1.44
CA GLY A 31 -23.07 15.96 -1.55
C GLY A 31 -24.25 15.03 -1.84
N ALA A 32 -24.05 14.03 -2.70
CA ALA A 32 -25.08 13.03 -2.99
C ALA A 32 -25.43 12.16 -1.76
N ILE A 33 -24.45 11.84 -0.91
CA ILE A 33 -24.71 11.12 0.33
C ILE A 33 -25.41 12.04 1.35
N LYS A 34 -24.90 13.28 1.54
CA LYS A 34 -25.49 14.25 2.47
C LYS A 34 -26.93 14.59 2.14
N SER A 35 -27.31 14.57 0.86
CA SER A 35 -28.70 14.82 0.47
C SER A 35 -29.69 13.74 0.92
N LYS A 36 -29.20 12.53 1.23
CA LYS A 36 -30.01 11.39 1.67
C LYS A 36 -29.89 11.09 3.16
N TYR A 37 -28.77 11.42 3.76
CA TYR A 37 -28.46 11.02 5.13
C TYR A 37 -27.97 12.24 5.93
N ASN A 38 -28.61 12.51 7.05
CA ASN A 38 -28.20 13.56 7.99
C ASN A 38 -27.21 12.99 9.02
N ILE A 39 -26.02 12.62 8.57
CA ILE A 39 -24.95 12.05 9.40
C ILE A 39 -23.62 12.76 9.09
N PRO A 40 -22.69 12.78 10.04
CA PRO A 40 -21.30 13.19 9.76
C PRO A 40 -20.68 12.30 8.68
N ILE A 41 -19.98 12.91 7.71
CA ILE A 41 -19.35 12.19 6.61
C ILE A 41 -17.90 12.65 6.54
N GLU A 42 -16.99 11.70 6.65
CA GLU A 42 -15.57 11.86 6.37
C GLU A 42 -15.25 11.31 4.98
N TRP A 43 -14.30 11.95 4.32
CA TRP A 43 -13.92 11.63 2.94
C TRP A 43 -12.41 11.42 2.85
N THR A 44 -11.99 10.19 2.63
CA THR A 44 -10.56 9.84 2.51
C THR A 44 -10.34 8.71 1.51
N THR A 45 -9.08 8.33 1.26
CA THR A 45 -8.74 7.16 0.43
C THR A 45 -8.98 5.86 1.19
N ASP A 46 -9.10 4.75 0.46
CA ASP A 46 -9.20 3.40 1.02
C ASP A 46 -8.02 3.05 1.92
N VAL A 47 -6.78 3.35 1.50
CA VAL A 47 -5.58 3.09 2.29
C VAL A 47 -5.49 3.98 3.54
N ASN A 48 -5.93 5.22 3.48
CA ASN A 48 -6.02 6.08 4.65
C ASN A 48 -7.07 5.57 5.64
N ALA A 49 -8.23 5.15 5.13
CA ALA A 49 -9.28 4.55 5.95
C ALA A 49 -8.78 3.26 6.61
N ALA A 50 -8.03 2.42 5.87
CA ALA A 50 -7.42 1.22 6.41
C ALA A 50 -6.39 1.55 7.51
N ALA A 51 -5.45 2.47 7.26
CA ALA A 51 -4.47 2.89 8.27
C ALA A 51 -5.15 3.44 9.54
N TYR A 52 -6.19 4.24 9.37
CA TYR A 52 -6.98 4.77 10.49
C TYR A 52 -7.71 3.66 11.25
N GLY A 53 -8.31 2.71 10.53
CA GLY A 53 -8.95 1.54 11.11
C GLY A 53 -8.00 0.70 11.94
N GLU A 54 -6.78 0.47 11.45
CA GLU A 54 -5.74 -0.28 12.17
C GLU A 54 -5.33 0.39 13.49
N VAL A 55 -5.23 1.71 13.53
CA VAL A 55 -4.92 2.46 14.76
C VAL A 55 -6.06 2.39 15.78
N TYR A 56 -7.30 2.43 15.33
CA TYR A 56 -8.46 2.48 16.25
C TYR A 56 -9.01 1.11 16.64
N ARG A 57 -8.92 0.12 15.75
CA ARG A 57 -9.57 -1.20 15.93
C ARG A 57 -8.69 -2.38 15.58
N GLY A 58 -7.58 -2.17 14.87
CA GLY A 58 -6.70 -3.22 14.36
C GLY A 58 -5.40 -3.36 15.15
N ASN A 59 -4.38 -3.83 14.46
CA ASN A 59 -3.08 -4.21 15.02
C ASN A 59 -2.19 -3.05 15.44
N ALA A 60 -2.51 -1.83 15.00
CA ALA A 60 -1.88 -0.61 15.46
C ALA A 60 -2.61 0.03 16.65
N LYS A 61 -3.55 -0.65 17.29
CA LYS A 61 -4.28 -0.12 18.43
C LYS A 61 -3.33 0.31 19.55
N GLY A 62 -3.50 1.54 20.02
CA GLY A 62 -2.65 2.16 21.04
C GLY A 62 -1.34 2.76 20.52
N LYS A 63 -1.10 2.73 19.20
CA LYS A 63 0.01 3.42 18.56
C LYS A 63 -0.40 4.81 18.12
N ASN A 64 0.54 5.76 18.20
CA ASN A 64 0.33 7.13 17.72
C ASN A 64 0.64 7.30 16.24
N SER A 65 1.45 6.39 15.68
CA SER A 65 1.82 6.41 14.28
C SER A 65 1.82 5.02 13.66
N CYS A 66 1.27 4.94 12.45
CA CYS A 66 1.15 3.71 11.69
C CYS A 66 1.21 4.00 10.19
N ILE A 67 1.85 3.11 9.44
CA ILE A 67 1.73 3.06 7.99
C ILE A 67 1.01 1.77 7.61
N TYR A 68 -0.04 1.88 6.82
CA TYR A 68 -0.68 0.74 6.16
C TYR A 68 -0.29 0.75 4.68
N ILE A 69 0.25 -0.36 4.19
CA ILE A 69 0.65 -0.53 2.79
C ILE A 69 -0.17 -1.67 2.20
N THR A 70 -0.94 -1.38 1.16
CA THR A 70 -1.62 -2.42 0.38
C THR A 70 -0.79 -2.80 -0.84
N VAL A 71 -0.58 -4.11 -1.03
CA VAL A 71 0.09 -4.68 -2.21
C VAL A 71 -0.92 -5.57 -2.95
N GLY A 72 -1.46 -5.05 -4.06
CA GLY A 72 -2.53 -5.68 -4.81
C GLY A 72 -2.43 -5.39 -6.30
N THR A 73 -3.50 -4.89 -6.91
CA THR A 73 -3.50 -4.40 -8.31
C THR A 73 -2.62 -3.17 -8.51
N GLY A 74 -2.36 -2.45 -7.44
CA GLY A 74 -1.38 -1.39 -7.30
C GLY A 74 -0.71 -1.50 -5.95
N ILE A 75 0.12 -0.50 -5.60
CA ILE A 75 0.67 -0.33 -4.25
C ILE A 75 0.27 1.05 -3.76
N GLY A 76 -0.47 1.08 -2.66
CA GLY A 76 -0.87 2.32 -2.00
C GLY A 76 -0.44 2.33 -0.54
N GLY A 77 -0.30 3.53 0.04
CA GLY A 77 0.03 3.68 1.44
C GLY A 77 -0.87 4.71 2.13
N GLY A 78 -1.40 4.35 3.29
CA GLY A 78 -2.08 5.26 4.21
C GLY A 78 -1.22 5.47 5.45
N VAL A 79 -1.18 6.69 5.95
CA VAL A 79 -0.30 7.07 7.06
C VAL A 79 -1.09 7.77 8.15
N VAL A 80 -0.89 7.34 9.38
CA VAL A 80 -1.38 8.02 10.58
C VAL A 80 -0.17 8.51 11.38
N VAL A 81 -0.17 9.77 11.75
CA VAL A 81 0.85 10.39 12.61
C VAL A 81 0.13 11.20 13.71
N ASN A 82 0.50 10.97 14.96
CA ASN A 82 -0.15 11.58 16.11
C ASN A 82 -1.69 11.41 16.10
N GLY A 83 -2.15 10.20 15.73
CA GLY A 83 -3.57 9.86 15.66
C GLY A 83 -4.35 10.53 14.51
N LYS A 84 -3.67 11.19 13.57
CA LYS A 84 -4.29 11.88 12.43
C LYS A 84 -3.78 11.32 11.11
N ILE A 85 -4.66 11.23 10.13
CA ILE A 85 -4.27 10.88 8.76
C ILE A 85 -3.33 11.95 8.22
N LEU A 86 -2.19 11.51 7.65
CA LEU A 86 -1.22 12.39 7.00
C LEU A 86 -1.76 12.78 5.63
N GLU A 87 -2.02 14.07 5.47
CA GLU A 87 -2.39 14.68 4.20
C GLU A 87 -1.55 15.94 3.97
N GLY A 88 -1.11 16.12 2.73
CA GLY A 88 -0.48 17.35 2.26
C GLY A 88 -1.44 18.10 1.34
N ASN A 89 -1.00 18.42 0.14
CA ASN A 89 -1.89 18.90 -0.93
C ASN A 89 -2.86 17.80 -1.43
N GLY A 90 -2.58 16.56 -1.08
CA GLY A 90 -3.37 15.35 -1.30
C GLY A 90 -2.85 14.25 -0.39
N HIS A 91 -3.23 13.01 -0.63
CA HIS A 91 -2.69 11.85 0.06
C HIS A 91 -1.32 11.45 -0.54
N PRO A 92 -0.43 10.82 0.25
CA PRO A 92 0.84 10.33 -0.25
C PRO A 92 0.69 9.24 -1.30
N GLU A 93 1.39 9.36 -2.42
CA GLU A 93 1.47 8.35 -3.50
C GLU A 93 2.66 7.41 -3.27
N MET A 94 2.65 6.70 -2.15
CA MET A 94 3.79 5.93 -1.64
C MET A 94 4.23 4.80 -2.58
N GLY A 95 3.32 4.22 -3.36
CA GLY A 95 3.65 3.20 -4.36
C GLY A 95 4.51 3.71 -5.52
N HIS A 96 4.61 5.02 -5.71
CA HIS A 96 5.36 5.60 -6.82
C HIS A 96 6.77 6.07 -6.46
N ILE A 97 7.28 5.77 -5.28
CA ILE A 97 8.70 5.99 -4.98
C ILE A 97 9.56 5.12 -5.90
N LEU A 98 10.70 5.66 -6.32
CA LEU A 98 11.66 4.91 -7.12
C LEU A 98 12.39 3.90 -6.23
N VAL A 99 12.62 2.71 -6.77
CA VAL A 99 13.38 1.65 -6.12
C VAL A 99 14.59 1.26 -6.97
N ARG A 100 15.65 0.82 -6.29
CA ARG A 100 16.83 0.32 -6.95
C ARG A 100 16.52 -1.02 -7.61
N LYS A 101 16.79 -1.12 -8.90
CA LYS A 101 16.60 -2.36 -9.65
C LYS A 101 17.61 -3.43 -9.18
N ASN A 102 17.13 -4.66 -9.04
CA ASN A 102 18.01 -5.80 -8.80
C ASN A 102 18.85 -6.07 -10.06
N GLU A 103 20.15 -6.22 -9.91
CA GLU A 103 21.09 -6.41 -11.03
C GLU A 103 20.75 -7.63 -11.90
N ASN A 104 20.19 -8.65 -11.28
CA ASN A 104 19.77 -9.89 -11.96
C ASN A 104 18.35 -9.82 -12.54
N ASP A 105 17.60 -8.74 -12.30
CA ASP A 105 16.23 -8.58 -12.78
C ASP A 105 16.20 -7.77 -14.08
N LYS A 106 15.88 -8.45 -15.18
CA LYS A 106 15.75 -7.82 -16.51
C LYS A 106 14.41 -7.10 -16.74
N PHE A 107 13.52 -7.17 -15.75
CA PHE A 107 12.20 -6.56 -15.85
C PHE A 107 12.27 -5.04 -15.71
N GLU A 108 11.61 -4.31 -16.63
CA GLU A 108 11.67 -2.84 -16.67
C GLU A 108 10.57 -2.14 -15.86
N GLY A 109 9.70 -2.93 -15.25
CA GLY A 109 8.52 -2.40 -14.55
C GLY A 109 7.32 -2.18 -15.48
N ILE A 110 6.19 -1.82 -14.87
CA ILE A 110 4.93 -1.64 -15.58
C ILE A 110 4.26 -0.29 -15.36
N CYS A 111 4.79 0.53 -14.46
CA CYS A 111 4.20 1.84 -14.21
C CYS A 111 4.29 2.72 -15.47
N PRO A 112 3.18 3.28 -15.94
CA PRO A 112 3.19 4.09 -17.18
C PRO A 112 3.93 5.43 -17.01
N TYR A 113 4.18 5.86 -15.77
CA TYR A 113 4.84 7.14 -15.47
C TYR A 113 6.31 6.98 -15.11
N HIS A 114 6.64 5.98 -14.27
CA HIS A 114 7.96 5.85 -13.65
C HIS A 114 8.65 4.53 -13.98
N SER A 115 8.02 3.63 -14.74
CA SER A 115 8.49 2.27 -15.04
C SER A 115 8.86 1.48 -13.78
N ASN A 116 9.99 1.79 -13.15
CA ASN A 116 10.60 1.07 -12.03
C ASN A 116 10.31 1.66 -10.63
N CYS A 117 9.20 2.36 -10.44
CA CYS A 117 8.75 2.68 -9.09
C CYS A 117 8.32 1.41 -8.33
N LEU A 118 8.10 1.51 -7.03
CA LEU A 118 7.73 0.37 -6.19
C LEU A 118 6.51 -0.38 -6.75
N GLU A 119 5.44 0.32 -7.12
CA GLU A 119 4.27 -0.28 -7.76
C GLU A 119 4.61 -0.93 -9.11
N GLY A 120 5.43 -0.27 -9.91
CA GLY A 120 5.86 -0.77 -11.22
C GLY A 120 6.63 -2.07 -11.13
N MET A 121 7.33 -2.31 -10.03
CA MET A 121 8.18 -3.49 -9.82
C MET A 121 7.52 -4.58 -8.98
N ALA A 122 6.65 -4.23 -8.01
CA ALA A 122 6.17 -5.14 -6.97
C ALA A 122 4.64 -5.26 -6.86
N SER A 123 3.85 -4.69 -7.76
CA SER A 123 2.40 -4.92 -7.77
C SER A 123 2.02 -6.31 -8.33
N GLY A 124 0.83 -6.80 -8.01
CA GLY A 124 0.33 -8.06 -8.56
C GLY A 124 0.45 -8.18 -10.08
N PRO A 125 0.06 -7.17 -10.87
CA PRO A 125 0.31 -7.15 -12.30
C PRO A 125 1.79 -7.10 -12.71
N ALA A 126 2.67 -6.52 -11.88
CA ALA A 126 4.11 -6.58 -12.14
C ALA A 126 4.63 -8.02 -11.99
N ILE A 127 4.19 -8.72 -10.95
CA ILE A 127 4.47 -10.14 -10.75
C ILE A 127 3.96 -10.95 -11.94
N GLU A 128 2.70 -10.77 -12.32
CA GLU A 128 2.10 -11.49 -13.45
C GLU A 128 2.88 -11.27 -14.75
N LYS A 129 3.25 -10.02 -15.05
CA LYS A 129 3.99 -9.69 -16.27
C LYS A 129 5.44 -10.21 -16.25
N ARG A 130 6.11 -10.19 -15.09
CA ARG A 130 7.48 -10.69 -14.93
C ARG A 130 7.58 -12.20 -15.04
N TRP A 131 6.65 -12.91 -14.40
CA TRP A 131 6.70 -14.37 -14.24
C TRP A 131 5.71 -15.16 -15.09
N GLY A 132 4.85 -14.49 -15.87
CA GLY A 132 3.87 -15.09 -16.76
C GLY A 132 2.66 -15.72 -16.04
N ASN A 133 2.57 -15.59 -14.72
CA ASN A 133 1.50 -16.15 -13.89
C ASN A 133 1.07 -15.22 -12.79
N LYS A 134 -0.18 -15.33 -12.35
CA LYS A 134 -0.68 -14.58 -11.20
C LYS A 134 -0.04 -15.03 -9.90
N ALA A 135 0.12 -14.10 -8.96
CA ALA A 135 0.76 -14.32 -7.67
C ALA A 135 0.29 -15.58 -6.93
N PHE A 136 -1.02 -15.87 -6.93
CA PHE A 136 -1.57 -17.05 -6.24
C PHE A 136 -1.19 -18.39 -6.87
N ASN A 137 -0.76 -18.42 -8.13
CA ASN A 137 -0.27 -19.62 -8.80
C ASN A 137 1.26 -19.82 -8.63
N LEU A 138 1.92 -18.92 -7.93
CA LEU A 138 3.38 -18.88 -7.79
C LEU A 138 3.83 -19.14 -6.34
N SER A 139 2.92 -19.59 -5.46
CA SER A 139 3.20 -19.78 -4.03
C SER A 139 4.46 -20.62 -3.76
N GLU A 140 4.69 -21.67 -4.54
CA GLU A 140 5.84 -22.57 -4.40
C GLU A 140 7.13 -22.08 -5.10
N LYS A 141 7.11 -20.88 -5.67
CA LYS A 141 8.24 -20.32 -6.43
C LYS A 141 9.05 -19.34 -5.56
N GLU A 142 9.93 -19.86 -4.74
CA GLU A 142 10.76 -19.10 -3.79
C GLU A 142 11.41 -17.86 -4.42
N LYS A 143 12.04 -18.00 -5.57
CA LYS A 143 12.71 -16.91 -6.28
C LYS A 143 11.78 -15.74 -6.63
N VAL A 144 10.50 -15.99 -6.83
CA VAL A 144 9.49 -14.93 -7.05
C VAL A 144 9.38 -14.08 -5.81
N TRP A 145 9.29 -14.71 -4.66
CA TRP A 145 9.04 -14.05 -3.38
C TRP A 145 10.29 -13.40 -2.80
N GLU A 146 11.47 -13.95 -3.05
CA GLU A 146 12.75 -13.28 -2.76
C GLU A 146 12.87 -11.97 -3.55
N ASN A 147 12.55 -12.00 -4.85
CA ASN A 147 12.58 -10.80 -5.68
C ASN A 147 11.52 -9.77 -5.27
N GLU A 148 10.33 -10.23 -4.89
CA GLU A 148 9.27 -9.38 -4.38
C GLU A 148 9.67 -8.71 -3.06
N ALA A 149 10.25 -9.48 -2.14
CA ALA A 149 10.76 -8.99 -0.86
C ALA A 149 11.85 -7.94 -1.03
N TYR A 150 12.75 -8.11 -2.01
CA TYR A 150 13.79 -7.14 -2.32
C TYR A 150 13.23 -5.76 -2.66
N TYR A 151 12.14 -5.68 -3.43
CA TYR A 151 11.53 -4.40 -3.77
C TYR A 151 10.68 -3.83 -2.63
N LEU A 152 9.89 -4.65 -1.98
CA LEU A 152 9.04 -4.20 -0.85
C LEU A 152 9.89 -3.69 0.32
N ALA A 153 10.99 -4.37 0.65
CA ALA A 153 11.88 -3.95 1.72
C ALA A 153 12.50 -2.56 1.48
N GLN A 154 12.82 -2.21 0.24
CA GLN A 154 13.30 -0.86 -0.11
C GLN A 154 12.24 0.21 0.15
N GLY A 155 11.00 -0.06 -0.26
CA GLY A 155 9.89 0.84 0.02
C GLY A 155 9.70 1.06 1.51
N ILE A 156 9.66 -0.03 2.26
CA ILE A 156 9.48 -0.01 3.72
C ILE A 156 10.65 0.73 4.41
N MET A 157 11.88 0.48 3.98
CA MET A 157 13.05 1.22 4.48
C MET A 157 12.90 2.72 4.29
N ASN A 158 12.55 3.16 3.07
CA ASN A 158 12.39 4.57 2.77
C ASN A 158 11.29 5.21 3.62
N PHE A 159 10.17 4.55 3.79
CA PHE A 159 9.07 5.05 4.64
C PHE A 159 9.47 5.10 6.11
N SER A 160 10.22 4.10 6.58
CA SER A 160 10.73 4.06 7.94
C SER A 160 11.71 5.20 8.22
N LEU A 161 12.62 5.48 7.28
CA LEU A 161 13.61 6.54 7.42
C LEU A 161 13.00 7.95 7.38
N VAL A 162 11.89 8.12 6.63
CA VAL A 162 11.22 9.43 6.49
C VAL A 162 10.23 9.70 7.62
N LEU A 163 9.45 8.70 8.02
CA LEU A 163 8.31 8.87 8.92
C LEU A 163 8.54 8.26 10.31
N ASN A 164 9.51 7.35 10.44
CA ASN A 164 9.82 6.63 11.67
C ASN A 164 8.57 6.17 12.44
N PRO A 165 7.68 5.38 11.81
CA PRO A 165 6.41 5.00 12.42
C PRO A 165 6.62 3.98 13.54
N GLU A 166 5.69 3.92 14.50
CA GLU A 166 5.70 2.89 15.55
C GLU A 166 5.36 1.50 15.00
N CYS A 167 4.64 1.43 13.87
CA CYS A 167 4.39 0.17 13.17
C CYS A 167 4.10 0.38 11.69
N ILE A 168 4.38 -0.66 10.90
CA ILE A 168 4.01 -0.76 9.48
C ILE A 168 3.20 -2.04 9.30
N ILE A 169 2.05 -1.93 8.66
CA ILE A 169 1.14 -3.02 8.38
C ILE A 169 1.08 -3.25 6.88
N LEU A 170 1.30 -4.48 6.47
CA LEU A 170 1.24 -4.89 5.08
C LEU A 170 -0.04 -5.68 4.82
N GLY A 171 -0.80 -5.26 3.82
CA GLY A 171 -2.04 -5.90 3.41
C GLY A 171 -2.18 -6.01 1.89
N GLY A 172 -3.33 -6.46 1.43
CA GLY A 172 -3.63 -6.64 0.02
C GLY A 172 -3.42 -8.06 -0.51
N GLY A 173 -3.84 -8.30 -1.75
CA GLY A 173 -3.91 -9.64 -2.31
C GLY A 173 -2.57 -10.36 -2.46
N VAL A 174 -1.48 -9.63 -2.69
CA VAL A 174 -0.12 -10.20 -2.80
C VAL A 174 0.36 -10.67 -1.42
N MET A 175 0.00 -9.96 -0.36
CA MET A 175 0.41 -10.28 1.01
C MET A 175 -0.25 -11.54 1.59
N LYS A 176 -1.20 -12.18 0.86
CA LYS A 176 -1.70 -13.52 1.22
C LYS A 176 -0.63 -14.61 1.11
N GLN A 177 0.50 -14.31 0.53
CA GLN A 177 1.70 -15.16 0.50
C GLN A 177 2.47 -15.03 1.81
N LYS A 178 2.16 -15.89 2.78
CA LYS A 178 2.68 -15.80 4.16
C LYS A 178 4.20 -15.77 4.27
N GLN A 179 4.89 -16.51 3.39
CA GLN A 179 6.36 -16.54 3.33
C GLN A 179 6.96 -15.16 3.02
N LEU A 180 6.22 -14.26 2.36
CA LEU A 180 6.72 -12.96 1.97
C LEU A 180 7.05 -12.07 3.18
N PHE A 181 6.32 -12.20 4.28
CA PHE A 181 6.58 -11.43 5.50
C PHE A 181 7.98 -11.69 6.07
N SER A 182 8.36 -12.95 6.18
CA SER A 182 9.69 -13.32 6.67
C SER A 182 10.80 -12.87 5.73
N LEU A 183 10.58 -13.01 4.42
CA LEU A 183 11.55 -12.58 3.40
C LEU A 183 11.73 -11.06 3.41
N VAL A 184 10.64 -10.29 3.52
CA VAL A 184 10.69 -8.83 3.63
C VAL A 184 11.47 -8.39 4.88
N ARG A 185 11.27 -9.05 6.03
CA ARG A 185 12.04 -8.76 7.26
C ARG A 185 13.53 -8.98 7.06
N ILE A 186 13.92 -10.13 6.50
CA ILE A 186 15.31 -10.45 6.23
C ILE A 186 15.95 -9.40 5.30
N GLU A 187 15.27 -9.04 4.22
CA GLU A 187 15.79 -8.03 3.29
C GLU A 187 15.86 -6.63 3.93
N LEU A 188 14.87 -6.28 4.74
CA LEU A 188 14.86 -5.00 5.45
C LEU A 188 16.00 -4.92 6.48
N GLU A 189 16.27 -5.97 7.24
CA GLU A 189 17.38 -6.03 8.18
C GLU A 189 18.73 -5.83 7.46
N LYS A 190 18.92 -6.46 6.31
CA LYS A 190 20.12 -6.26 5.46
C LYS A 190 20.23 -4.80 5.01
N LEU A 191 19.14 -4.20 4.54
CA LEU A 191 19.14 -2.82 4.06
C LEU A 191 19.37 -1.80 5.18
N MET A 192 18.79 -2.03 6.36
CA MET A 192 18.95 -1.16 7.53
C MET A 192 20.34 -1.28 8.15
N ASN A 193 21.02 -2.40 7.99
CA ASN A 193 22.39 -2.64 8.44
C ASN A 193 22.66 -2.16 9.88
N GLY A 194 21.71 -2.37 10.77
CA GLY A 194 21.79 -1.95 12.19
C GLY A 194 21.54 -0.46 12.47
N TYR A 195 21.23 0.36 11.45
CA TYR A 195 21.00 1.80 11.64
C TYR A 195 19.70 2.09 12.41
N LEU A 196 18.63 1.38 12.12
CA LEU A 196 17.37 1.44 12.84
C LEU A 196 16.85 0.03 13.09
N ILE A 197 16.37 -0.21 14.30
CA ILE A 197 15.59 -1.41 14.59
C ILE A 197 14.14 -1.07 14.20
N CYS A 198 13.76 -1.45 12.99
CA CYS A 198 12.37 -1.31 12.55
C CYS A 198 11.52 -2.36 13.26
N LEU A 199 10.60 -1.91 14.11
CA LEU A 199 9.55 -2.74 14.67
C LEU A 199 8.50 -2.99 13.57
N LEU A 200 8.80 -3.93 12.68
CA LEU A 200 7.82 -4.44 11.73
C LEU A 200 6.83 -5.34 12.47
N TYR A 201 5.71 -4.78 12.82
CA TYR A 201 4.52 -5.57 13.11
C TYR A 201 3.87 -5.90 11.78
N THR A 202 4.21 -7.05 11.26
CA THR A 202 3.46 -7.63 10.16
C THR A 202 2.33 -8.42 10.79
N SER A 203 1.17 -7.89 10.84
CA SER A 203 -0.01 -8.69 10.98
C SER A 203 -0.55 -8.93 9.59
N ASP A 204 -0.96 -10.13 9.35
CA ASP A 204 -1.80 -10.45 8.21
C ASP A 204 -3.19 -9.93 8.53
N ALA A 205 -3.44 -8.65 8.21
CA ALA A 205 -4.74 -8.02 8.43
C ALA A 205 -5.90 -8.77 7.74
N ALA A 206 -5.59 -9.69 6.83
CA ALA A 206 -6.58 -10.56 6.21
C ALA A 206 -6.93 -11.78 7.09
N ASP A 207 -5.99 -12.27 7.91
CA ASP A 207 -6.25 -13.41 8.80
C ASP A 207 -6.74 -12.95 10.19
N ASP A 208 -6.34 -11.76 10.65
CA ASP A 208 -6.76 -11.23 11.96
C ASP A 208 -8.17 -10.60 11.94
N LEU A 209 -8.70 -10.27 10.77
CA LEU A 209 -10.11 -9.89 10.63
C LEU A 209 -11.09 -11.04 10.92
N LEU A 210 -10.58 -12.27 11.01
CA LEU A 210 -11.37 -13.43 11.43
C LEU A 210 -11.36 -13.66 12.96
N CYS A 211 -10.62 -12.88 13.71
CA CYS A 211 -10.53 -12.92 15.17
C CYS A 211 -11.23 -11.74 15.85
N VAL A 212 -12.35 -11.29 15.31
CA VAL A 212 -13.26 -10.38 16.03
C VAL A 212 -14.41 -11.23 16.56
N ASP A 213 -14.20 -11.78 17.75
CA ASP A 213 -15.29 -12.18 18.65
C ASP A 213 -15.86 -10.96 19.37
#